data_27309c4e3f2238d1455880aee5b91330
#
_entry.id   27309c4e3f2238d1455880aee5b91330
#
_cell.length_a   1.000
_cell.length_b   1.000
_cell.length_c   1.000
_cell.angle_alpha   90.00
_cell.angle_beta   90.00
_cell.angle_gamma   90.00
#
_symmetry.space_group_name_H-M   'P 1'
#
loop_
_entity.id
_entity.type
_entity.pdbx_description
1 polymer ?
#
loop_
_entity_poly.entity_id
_entity_poly.type
_entity_poly.pdbx_seq_one_letter_code
_entity_poly.pdbx_strand_id
1 'polypeptide(L)' 'MPEKPAEVKKVANYAADMTLPAKLRTDAIEQLGNISTPEAFLALLEIASNENLVFKERDLALKKAREVLKKTSPQ' A
#
# COMPACT_ATOMS: atom_id res chain seq x y z
N MET A 1 -9.32 17.48 3.88
CA MET A 1 -9.67 16.57 4.99
C MET A 1 -8.64 15.47 5.12
N PRO A 2 -8.09 15.26 6.29
CA PRO A 2 -7.10 14.20 6.43
C PRO A 2 -7.74 12.82 6.27
N GLU A 3 -6.95 11.90 5.77
CA GLU A 3 -7.37 10.53 5.62
C GLU A 3 -7.58 9.90 6.98
N LYS A 4 -8.62 9.09 7.10
CA LYS A 4 -8.88 8.36 8.33
C LYS A 4 -8.09 7.07 8.33
N PRO A 5 -7.49 6.69 9.47
CA PRO A 5 -6.77 5.42 9.55
C PRO A 5 -7.63 4.23 9.11
N ALA A 6 -8.94 4.28 9.36
CA ALA A 6 -9.84 3.20 8.97
C ALA A 6 -9.88 3.03 7.45
N GLU A 7 -9.78 4.13 6.68
CA GLU A 7 -9.77 4.03 5.23
C GLU A 7 -8.48 3.40 4.72
N VAL A 8 -7.34 3.77 5.32
CA VAL A 8 -6.07 3.15 4.96
C VAL A 8 -6.12 1.65 5.22
N LYS A 9 -6.65 1.26 6.37
CA LYS A 9 -6.74 -0.15 6.74
C LYS A 9 -7.62 -0.92 5.75
N LYS A 10 -8.74 -0.31 5.35
CA LYS A 10 -9.66 -0.92 4.39
C LYS A 10 -8.97 -1.16 3.05
N VAL A 11 -8.28 -0.15 2.54
CA VAL A 11 -7.57 -0.29 1.27
C VAL A 11 -6.45 -1.32 1.39
N ALA A 12 -5.74 -1.32 2.53
CA ALA A 12 -4.69 -2.31 2.75
C ALA A 12 -5.25 -3.73 2.76
N ASN A 13 -6.43 -3.92 3.34
CA ASN A 13 -7.06 -5.24 3.34
C ASN A 13 -7.40 -5.69 1.93
N TYR A 14 -7.87 -4.78 1.07
CA TYR A 14 -8.12 -5.12 -0.32
C TYR A 14 -6.83 -5.50 -1.03
N ALA A 15 -5.75 -4.78 -0.77
CA ALA A 15 -4.47 -5.06 -1.42
C ALA A 15 -3.93 -6.45 -1.05
N ALA A 16 -4.29 -6.95 0.12
CA ALA A 16 -3.81 -8.25 0.59
C ALA A 16 -4.86 -9.37 0.45
N ASP A 17 -6.02 -9.07 -0.11
CA ASP A 17 -7.11 -10.03 -0.20
C ASP A 17 -6.92 -10.95 -1.40
N MET A 18 -6.52 -12.18 -1.13
CA MET A 18 -6.23 -13.14 -2.18
C MET A 18 -7.48 -13.62 -2.93
N THR A 19 -8.68 -13.29 -2.41
CA THR A 19 -9.92 -13.64 -3.11
C THR A 19 -10.26 -12.63 -4.20
N LEU A 20 -9.59 -11.48 -4.22
CA LEU A 20 -9.82 -10.47 -5.25
C LEU A 20 -8.88 -10.71 -6.44
N PRO A 21 -9.30 -10.29 -7.65
CA PRO A 21 -8.40 -10.36 -8.81
C PRO A 21 -7.14 -9.52 -8.57
N ALA A 22 -6.03 -9.95 -9.18
CA ALA A 22 -4.76 -9.27 -9.02
C ALA A 22 -4.84 -7.79 -9.39
N LYS A 23 -5.65 -7.45 -10.40
CA LYS A 23 -5.80 -6.06 -10.82
C LYS A 23 -6.35 -5.20 -9.70
N LEU A 24 -7.32 -5.71 -8.96
CA LEU A 24 -7.90 -4.94 -7.85
C LEU A 24 -6.90 -4.80 -6.70
N ARG A 25 -6.12 -5.85 -6.44
CA ARG A 25 -5.07 -5.75 -5.43
C ARG A 25 -4.02 -4.72 -5.81
N THR A 26 -3.62 -4.73 -7.07
CA THR A 26 -2.64 -3.77 -7.59
C THR A 26 -3.18 -2.34 -7.49
N ASP A 27 -4.44 -2.14 -7.87
CA ASP A 27 -5.06 -0.82 -7.77
C ASP A 27 -5.07 -0.33 -6.32
N ALA A 28 -5.34 -1.22 -5.37
CA ALA A 28 -5.33 -0.85 -3.96
C ALA A 28 -3.93 -0.44 -3.49
N ILE A 29 -2.90 -1.16 -3.95
CA ILE A 29 -1.52 -0.81 -3.62
C ILE A 29 -1.20 0.60 -4.14
N GLU A 30 -1.59 0.89 -5.37
CA GLU A 30 -1.34 2.21 -5.95
C GLU A 30 -2.08 3.28 -5.18
N GLN A 31 -3.30 2.99 -4.75
CA GLN A 31 -4.08 3.93 -3.98
C GLN A 31 -3.41 4.27 -2.66
N LEU A 32 -2.84 3.28 -1.99
CA LEU A 32 -2.08 3.53 -0.76
C LEU A 32 -0.91 4.47 -1.03
N GLY A 33 -0.23 4.28 -2.15
CA GLY A 33 0.86 5.18 -2.52
C GLY A 33 0.39 6.62 -2.71
N ASN A 34 -0.83 6.78 -3.22
CA ASN A 34 -1.39 8.12 -3.43
C ASN A 34 -1.83 8.78 -2.14
N ILE A 35 -2.24 7.98 -1.15
CA ILE A 35 -2.64 8.52 0.15
C ILE A 35 -1.46 9.17 0.86
N SER A 36 -0.31 8.53 0.82
CA SER A 36 0.96 9.13 1.27
C SER A 36 0.97 9.58 2.73
N THR A 37 0.28 8.84 3.60
CA THR A 37 0.33 9.08 5.04
C THR A 37 1.27 8.08 5.70
N PRO A 38 1.70 8.33 6.97
CA PRO A 38 2.50 7.33 7.68
C PRO A 38 1.78 5.98 7.79
N GLU A 39 0.47 6.00 7.97
CA GLU A 39 -0.31 4.75 8.03
C GLU A 39 -0.24 4.02 6.70
N ALA A 40 -0.35 4.75 5.59
CA ALA A 40 -0.27 4.14 4.27
C ALA A 40 1.14 3.57 4.01
N PHE A 41 2.16 4.27 4.46
CA PHE A 41 3.53 3.79 4.34
C PHE A 41 3.71 2.45 5.07
N LEU A 42 3.24 2.38 6.32
CA LEU A 42 3.34 1.14 7.09
C LEU A 42 2.55 0.01 6.44
N ALA A 43 1.36 0.33 5.91
CA ALA A 43 0.55 -0.67 5.23
C ALA A 43 1.27 -1.20 4.00
N LEU A 44 1.93 -0.33 3.25
CA LEU A 44 2.69 -0.76 2.07
C LEU A 44 3.86 -1.67 2.45
N LEU A 45 4.52 -1.37 3.56
CA LEU A 45 5.60 -2.24 4.03
C LEU A 45 5.07 -3.61 4.43
N GLU A 46 3.91 -3.66 5.07
CA GLU A 46 3.29 -4.94 5.42
C GLU A 46 2.96 -5.76 4.18
N ILE A 47 2.44 -5.09 3.15
CA ILE A 47 2.14 -5.76 1.89
C ILE A 47 3.43 -6.28 1.24
N ALA A 48 4.48 -5.48 1.26
CA ALA A 48 5.75 -5.86 0.67
C ALA A 48 6.34 -7.09 1.36
N SER A 49 6.04 -7.28 2.64
CA SER A 49 6.55 -8.43 3.39
C SER A 49 5.58 -9.59 3.46
N ASN A 50 4.42 -9.49 2.81
CA ASN A 50 3.40 -10.52 2.85
C ASN A 50 3.76 -11.66 1.89
N GLU A 51 4.21 -12.78 2.42
CA GLU A 51 4.67 -13.90 1.62
C GLU A 51 3.56 -14.58 0.83
N ASN A 52 2.30 -14.32 1.17
CA ASN A 52 1.18 -14.88 0.42
C ASN A 52 0.94 -14.19 -0.92
N LEU A 53 1.48 -12.99 -1.09
CA LEU A 53 1.32 -12.24 -2.32
C LEU A 53 2.43 -12.58 -3.31
N VAL A 54 2.11 -12.45 -4.62
CA VAL A 54 3.12 -12.71 -5.64
C VAL A 54 4.16 -11.60 -5.63
N PHE A 55 5.34 -11.93 -6.14
CA PHE A 55 6.48 -11.03 -6.11
C PHE A 55 6.18 -9.66 -6.72
N LYS A 56 5.47 -9.66 -7.86
CA LYS A 56 5.16 -8.40 -8.54
C LYS A 56 4.39 -7.43 -7.64
N GLU A 57 3.43 -7.97 -6.89
CA GLU A 57 2.63 -7.13 -6.00
C GLU A 57 3.46 -6.63 -4.83
N ARG A 58 4.30 -7.51 -4.29
CA ARG A 58 5.19 -7.13 -3.19
C ARG A 58 6.19 -6.07 -3.63
N ASP A 59 6.73 -6.23 -4.84
CA ASP A 59 7.68 -5.26 -5.37
C ASP A 59 7.02 -3.90 -5.62
N LEU A 60 5.80 -3.91 -6.14
CA LEU A 60 5.06 -2.68 -6.34
C LEU A 60 4.81 -1.97 -5.02
N ALA A 61 4.44 -2.72 -3.98
CA ALA A 61 4.22 -2.13 -2.67
C ALA A 61 5.49 -1.47 -2.14
N LEU A 62 6.63 -2.11 -2.32
CA LEU A 62 7.89 -1.54 -1.89
C LEU A 62 8.22 -0.27 -2.65
N LYS A 63 8.00 -0.26 -3.95
CA LYS A 63 8.20 0.95 -4.76
C LYS A 63 7.32 2.09 -4.27
N LYS A 64 6.05 1.80 -4.00
CA LYS A 64 5.13 2.83 -3.53
C LYS A 64 5.52 3.33 -2.15
N ALA A 65 6.01 2.45 -1.29
CA ALA A 65 6.49 2.85 0.02
C ALA A 65 7.65 3.84 -0.11
N ARG A 66 8.55 3.57 -1.03
CA ARG A 66 9.68 4.49 -1.27
C ARG A 66 9.20 5.84 -1.78
N GLU A 67 8.19 5.85 -2.64
CA GLU A 67 7.63 7.10 -3.15
C GLU A 67 6.98 7.90 -2.03
N VAL A 68 6.25 7.23 -1.14
CA VAL A 68 5.65 7.91 0.00
C VAL A 68 6.72 8.52 0.88
N LEU A 69 7.80 7.77 1.13
CA LEU A 69 8.88 8.26 1.95
C LEU A 69 9.52 9.52 1.36
N LYS A 70 9.72 9.53 0.04
CA LYS A 70 10.28 10.70 -0.63
C LYS A 70 9.37 11.92 -0.49
N LYS A 71 8.07 11.71 -0.61
CA LYS A 71 7.11 12.82 -0.54
C LYS A 71 7.00 13.41 0.85
N THR A 72 7.19 12.56 1.87
CA THR A 72 6.96 13.00 3.25
C THR A 72 8.24 13.32 4.00
N SER A 73 9.41 12.99 3.42
CA SER A 73 10.68 13.29 4.06
C SER A 73 10.98 14.78 4.03
N PRO A 74 11.40 15.35 5.13
CA PRO A 74 11.88 16.74 5.11
C PRO A 74 13.19 16.82 4.33
N GLN A 75 13.37 17.94 3.68
CA GLN A 75 14.58 18.21 2.93
C GLN A 75 15.57 19.00 3.73
#